data_356c672354bc51a7955da6fe9aca6ba5
#
_entry.id   356c672354bc51a7955da6fe9aca6ba5
#
_cell.length_a   1.000
_cell.length_b   1.000
_cell.length_c   1.000
_cell.angle_alpha   90.00
_cell.angle_beta   90.00
_cell.angle_gamma   90.00
#
_symmetry.space_group_name_H-M   'P 1'
#
loop_
_entity.id
_entity.type
_entity.pdbx_description
1 polymer ?
#
loop_
_entity_poly.entity_id
_entity_poly.type
_entity_poly.pdbx_seq_one_letter_code
_entity_poly.pdbx_strand_id
1 'polypeptide(L)'
;NKACPKRIHHRLEKWVASLDIRDLGIGLIEKLFLSGRLSSIKDFYSLTEEDLRPFFLNEESLEKEKESLGAKKVYQSIHDRKTLSLSTFIAGFDIEGFGETQIENLIQAGYKKLEDFFSASVDEIASVHGFGEISAGNLVEGLAEHKEEMLFLISNKILSLDEETEAALSGKSFCFTGELYTMKRSEAEALVKKNGGMVKSSVVKDLSFLVTNNIESGSSKNKKAGELGIPIIDEKQFLALIGHE
;
A
#
# COMPACT_ATOMS: atom_id res chain seq x y z
N ASN A 1 20.57 17.75 -6.50
CA ASN A 1 19.86 19.02 -6.49
C ASN A 1 18.36 18.77 -6.28
N LYS A 2 17.86 19.11 -5.11
CA LYS A 2 16.46 18.87 -4.68
C LYS A 2 15.43 19.59 -5.57
N ALA A 3 15.79 20.72 -6.16
CA ALA A 3 14.96 21.51 -7.07
C ALA A 3 15.13 21.14 -8.56
N CYS A 4 15.70 19.98 -8.88
CA CYS A 4 15.86 19.57 -10.27
C CYS A 4 14.48 19.24 -10.89
N PRO A 5 14.07 19.91 -11.99
CA PRO A 5 12.78 19.67 -12.64
C PRO A 5 12.59 18.19 -13.03
N LYS A 6 13.63 17.50 -13.48
CA LYS A 6 13.56 16.08 -13.81
C LYS A 6 13.22 15.20 -12.59
N ARG A 7 13.74 15.54 -11.42
CA ARG A 7 13.48 14.79 -10.17
C ARG A 7 12.05 15.01 -9.69
N ILE A 8 11.56 16.25 -9.81
CA ILE A 8 10.15 16.55 -9.49
C ILE A 8 9.22 15.79 -10.42
N HIS A 9 9.48 15.84 -11.73
CA HIS A 9 8.68 15.14 -12.72
C HIS A 9 8.65 13.62 -12.47
N HIS A 10 9.81 13.00 -12.21
CA HIS A 10 9.90 11.58 -11.89
C HIS A 10 9.08 11.21 -10.63
N ARG A 11 9.11 12.06 -9.60
CA ARG A 11 8.31 11.87 -8.38
C ARG A 11 6.81 11.90 -8.67
N LEU A 12 6.36 12.82 -9.52
CA LEU A 12 4.96 12.90 -9.94
C LEU A 12 4.53 11.64 -10.70
N GLU A 13 5.37 11.13 -11.60
CA GLU A 13 5.13 9.86 -12.29
C GLU A 13 5.09 8.68 -11.32
N LYS A 14 6.03 8.64 -10.38
CA LYS A 14 6.10 7.59 -9.35
C LYS A 14 4.84 7.58 -8.49
N TRP A 15 4.36 8.75 -8.07
CA TRP A 15 3.12 8.88 -7.31
C TRP A 15 1.94 8.28 -8.06
N VAL A 16 1.74 8.68 -9.32
CA VAL A 16 0.65 8.19 -10.17
C VAL A 16 0.74 6.67 -10.36
N ALA A 17 1.94 6.13 -10.58
CA ALA A 17 2.16 4.70 -10.75
C ALA A 17 1.90 3.92 -9.45
N SER A 18 2.36 4.41 -8.30
CA SER A 18 2.18 3.76 -6.99
C SER A 18 0.69 3.69 -6.58
N LEU A 19 -0.10 4.67 -6.99
CA LEU A 19 -1.53 4.70 -6.69
C LEU A 19 -2.41 4.08 -7.78
N ASP A 20 -1.84 3.60 -8.88
CA ASP A 20 -2.58 3.12 -10.07
C ASP A 20 -3.65 4.16 -10.53
N ILE A 21 -3.28 5.45 -10.56
CA ILE A 21 -4.18 6.51 -11.03
C ILE A 21 -4.34 6.34 -12.55
N ARG A 22 -5.51 5.90 -12.96
CA ARG A 22 -5.82 5.61 -14.37
C ARG A 22 -6.06 6.88 -15.17
N ASP A 23 -5.95 6.76 -16.48
CA ASP A 23 -6.20 7.84 -17.45
C ASP A 23 -5.25 9.06 -17.31
N LEU A 24 -4.33 9.06 -16.34
CA LEU A 24 -3.31 10.08 -16.12
C LEU A 24 -1.93 9.57 -16.60
N GLY A 25 -1.75 9.53 -17.91
CA GLY A 25 -0.50 9.05 -18.52
C GLY A 25 0.64 10.07 -18.43
N ILE A 26 1.88 9.58 -18.62
CA ILE A 26 3.13 10.35 -18.52
C ILE A 26 3.07 11.65 -19.37
N GLY A 27 2.54 11.60 -20.60
CA GLY A 27 2.43 12.78 -21.45
C GLY A 27 1.47 13.86 -20.90
N LEU A 28 0.44 13.50 -20.14
CA LEU A 28 -0.44 14.46 -19.48
C LEU A 28 0.24 15.05 -18.23
N ILE A 29 0.95 14.22 -17.45
CA ILE A 29 1.75 14.68 -16.31
C ILE A 29 2.77 15.72 -16.77
N GLU A 30 3.50 15.44 -17.88
CA GLU A 30 4.47 16.36 -18.45
C GLU A 30 3.83 17.69 -18.85
N LYS A 31 2.69 17.68 -19.53
CA LYS A 31 1.97 18.89 -19.94
C LYS A 31 1.50 19.70 -18.72
N LEU A 32 0.96 19.04 -17.70
CA LEU A 32 0.53 19.70 -16.46
C LEU A 32 1.72 20.28 -15.71
N PHE A 33 2.86 19.59 -15.68
CA PHE A 33 4.10 20.06 -15.08
C PHE A 33 4.65 21.30 -15.84
N LEU A 34 4.75 21.24 -17.17
CA LEU A 34 5.22 22.34 -17.99
C LEU A 34 4.30 23.57 -17.94
N SER A 35 3.01 23.37 -17.75
CA SER A 35 2.03 24.46 -17.56
C SER A 35 2.07 25.08 -16.16
N GLY A 36 2.88 24.54 -15.24
CA GLY A 36 2.99 24.98 -13.85
C GLY A 36 1.80 24.56 -12.95
N ARG A 37 0.90 23.70 -13.44
CA ARG A 37 -0.24 23.20 -12.67
C ARG A 37 0.14 22.08 -11.71
N LEU A 38 1.24 21.37 -11.99
CA LEU A 38 1.84 20.37 -11.12
C LEU A 38 3.29 20.74 -10.82
N SER A 39 3.62 20.85 -9.56
CA SER A 39 4.98 21.03 -9.04
C SER A 39 5.25 20.13 -7.84
N SER A 40 4.21 19.57 -7.26
CA SER A 40 4.24 18.73 -6.08
C SER A 40 3.09 17.72 -6.09
N ILE A 41 3.14 16.72 -5.22
CA ILE A 41 2.10 15.68 -5.11
C ILE A 41 0.77 16.27 -4.66
N LYS A 42 0.78 17.24 -3.74
CA LYS A 42 -0.46 17.90 -3.28
C LYS A 42 -1.22 18.60 -4.41
N ASP A 43 -0.52 19.04 -5.46
CA ASP A 43 -1.15 19.75 -6.57
C ASP A 43 -2.12 18.85 -7.36
N PHE A 44 -1.91 17.53 -7.42
CA PHE A 44 -2.87 16.61 -8.02
C PHE A 44 -4.26 16.75 -7.40
N TYR A 45 -4.34 16.91 -6.09
CA TYR A 45 -5.59 16.98 -5.34
C TYR A 45 -6.20 18.38 -5.34
N SER A 46 -5.48 19.37 -5.87
CA SER A 46 -5.98 20.74 -6.10
C SER A 46 -6.51 20.96 -7.52
N LEU A 47 -6.23 20.01 -8.45
CA LEU A 47 -6.73 20.09 -9.82
C LEU A 47 -8.25 19.98 -9.84
N THR A 48 -8.87 20.83 -10.66
CA THR A 48 -10.30 20.77 -10.98
C THR A 48 -10.52 20.17 -12.37
N GLU A 49 -11.75 19.82 -12.71
CA GLU A 49 -12.09 19.39 -14.08
C GLU A 49 -11.79 20.51 -15.09
N GLU A 50 -12.03 21.78 -14.72
CA GLU A 50 -11.72 22.95 -15.53
C GLU A 50 -10.25 23.08 -15.84
N ASP A 51 -9.37 22.78 -14.86
CA ASP A 51 -7.92 22.79 -15.04
C ASP A 51 -7.45 21.74 -16.05
N LEU A 52 -8.16 20.64 -16.14
CA LEU A 52 -7.83 19.51 -17.01
C LEU A 52 -8.39 19.67 -18.42
N ARG A 53 -9.53 20.37 -18.60
CA ARG A 53 -10.21 20.52 -19.90
C ARG A 53 -9.31 21.00 -21.05
N PRO A 54 -8.40 21.97 -20.88
CA PRO A 54 -7.53 22.45 -21.95
C PRO A 54 -6.61 21.37 -22.55
N PHE A 55 -6.36 20.28 -21.83
CA PHE A 55 -5.52 19.19 -22.30
C PHE A 55 -6.28 18.13 -23.12
N PHE A 56 -7.61 18.21 -23.15
CA PHE A 56 -8.50 17.26 -23.83
C PHE A 56 -9.37 17.88 -24.92
N LEU A 57 -9.57 19.18 -24.91
CA LEU A 57 -10.45 19.89 -25.82
C LEU A 57 -9.67 20.86 -26.68
N ASN A 58 -10.16 21.11 -27.91
CA ASN A 58 -9.68 22.19 -28.77
C ASN A 58 -10.29 23.53 -28.35
N GLU A 59 -9.75 24.65 -28.86
CA GLU A 59 -10.16 26.01 -28.52
C GLU A 59 -11.65 26.24 -28.75
N GLU A 60 -12.22 25.82 -29.89
CA GLU A 60 -13.63 25.95 -30.19
C GLU A 60 -14.56 25.25 -29.19
N SER A 61 -14.12 24.08 -28.68
CA SER A 61 -14.89 23.33 -27.68
C SER A 61 -14.76 23.93 -26.29
N LEU A 62 -13.63 24.56 -25.98
CA LEU A 62 -13.42 25.31 -24.74
C LEU A 62 -14.29 26.58 -24.71
N GLU A 63 -14.32 27.36 -25.83
CA GLU A 63 -15.16 28.54 -25.96
C GLU A 63 -16.66 28.20 -25.81
N LYS A 64 -17.08 27.03 -26.26
CA LYS A 64 -18.46 26.54 -26.11
C LYS A 64 -18.72 25.85 -24.77
N GLU A 65 -17.80 25.92 -23.83
CA GLU A 65 -17.89 25.33 -22.50
C GLU A 65 -18.30 23.84 -22.51
N LYS A 66 -17.88 23.09 -23.54
CA LYS A 66 -18.20 21.65 -23.65
C LYS A 66 -17.59 20.86 -22.52
N GLU A 67 -18.34 19.90 -22.01
CA GLU A 67 -17.82 18.90 -21.07
C GLU A 67 -16.73 18.03 -21.72
N SER A 68 -15.75 17.62 -20.92
CA SER A 68 -14.69 16.70 -21.34
C SER A 68 -14.76 15.42 -20.55
N LEU A 69 -15.17 14.33 -21.19
CA LEU A 69 -15.14 13.00 -20.56
C LEU A 69 -13.74 12.59 -20.12
N GLY A 70 -12.69 13.00 -20.86
CA GLY A 70 -11.30 12.73 -20.49
C GLY A 70 -10.88 13.46 -19.21
N ALA A 71 -11.18 14.78 -19.13
CA ALA A 71 -10.91 15.57 -17.94
C ALA A 71 -11.65 15.01 -16.71
N LYS A 72 -12.93 14.67 -16.86
CA LYS A 72 -13.75 14.09 -15.80
C LYS A 72 -13.20 12.75 -15.30
N LYS A 73 -12.78 11.86 -16.21
CA LYS A 73 -12.19 10.57 -15.83
C LYS A 73 -10.90 10.73 -15.05
N VAL A 74 -9.99 11.60 -15.51
CA VAL A 74 -8.75 11.89 -14.79
C VAL A 74 -9.02 12.47 -13.42
N TYR A 75 -9.91 13.46 -13.33
CA TYR A 75 -10.31 14.04 -12.06
C TYR A 75 -10.84 12.98 -11.09
N GLN A 76 -11.76 12.15 -11.53
CA GLN A 76 -12.31 11.07 -10.73
C GLN A 76 -11.21 10.09 -10.29
N SER A 77 -10.35 9.65 -11.20
CA SER A 77 -9.27 8.70 -10.90
C SER A 77 -8.28 9.22 -9.85
N ILE A 78 -8.00 10.53 -9.85
CA ILE A 78 -7.18 11.16 -8.81
C ILE A 78 -7.89 11.12 -7.44
N HIS A 79 -9.21 11.34 -7.42
CA HIS A 79 -9.97 11.53 -6.18
C HIS A 79 -10.65 10.26 -5.64
N ASP A 80 -10.69 9.18 -6.42
CA ASP A 80 -11.35 7.93 -6.01
C ASP A 80 -10.58 7.20 -4.89
N ARG A 81 -9.26 7.23 -4.94
CA ARG A 81 -8.41 6.52 -3.98
C ARG A 81 -7.96 7.44 -2.86
N LYS A 82 -8.75 7.48 -1.78
CA LYS A 82 -8.49 8.36 -0.62
C LYS A 82 -7.78 7.68 0.54
N THR A 83 -7.79 6.35 0.58
CA THR A 83 -7.17 5.57 1.65
C THR A 83 -6.02 4.75 1.11
N LEU A 84 -4.85 4.87 1.71
CA LEU A 84 -3.60 4.24 1.29
C LEU A 84 -2.99 3.47 2.46
N SER A 85 -2.28 2.37 2.15
CA SER A 85 -1.36 1.79 3.13
C SER A 85 -0.22 2.75 3.44
N LEU A 86 0.34 2.66 4.64
CA LEU A 86 1.50 3.46 5.03
C LEU A 86 2.68 3.23 4.08
N SER A 87 2.89 1.97 3.63
CA SER A 87 3.95 1.61 2.69
C SER A 87 3.77 2.27 1.32
N THR A 88 2.58 2.20 0.73
CA THR A 88 2.26 2.84 -0.55
C THR A 88 2.42 4.36 -0.45
N PHE A 89 1.93 4.97 0.64
CA PHE A 89 2.01 6.41 0.85
C PHE A 89 3.46 6.90 0.89
N ILE A 90 4.31 6.31 1.75
CA ILE A 90 5.73 6.72 1.86
C ILE A 90 6.50 6.43 0.57
N ALA A 91 6.34 5.24 -0.02
CA ALA A 91 7.03 4.84 -1.24
C ALA A 91 6.67 5.73 -2.45
N GLY A 92 5.46 6.26 -2.49
CA GLY A 92 4.99 7.18 -3.53
C GLY A 92 5.76 8.50 -3.59
N PHE A 93 6.44 8.91 -2.51
CA PHE A 93 7.28 10.12 -2.48
C PHE A 93 8.66 9.94 -3.12
N ASP A 94 8.94 8.77 -3.70
CA ASP A 94 10.17 8.49 -4.48
C ASP A 94 11.46 8.75 -3.69
N ILE A 95 11.49 8.31 -2.44
CA ILE A 95 12.70 8.36 -1.62
C ILE A 95 13.70 7.33 -2.15
N GLU A 96 14.93 7.77 -2.40
CA GLU A 96 15.97 6.93 -3.02
C GLU A 96 16.27 5.66 -2.22
N GLY A 97 16.11 4.51 -2.87
CA GLY A 97 16.31 3.20 -2.27
C GLY A 97 15.10 2.63 -1.53
N PHE A 98 13.96 3.36 -1.49
CA PHE A 98 12.77 2.94 -0.77
C PHE A 98 11.54 2.78 -1.68
N GLY A 99 11.19 1.54 -1.94
CA GLY A 99 9.89 1.13 -2.48
C GLY A 99 9.00 0.57 -1.37
N GLU A 100 7.81 0.11 -1.73
CA GLU A 100 6.84 -0.46 -0.77
C GLU A 100 7.43 -1.59 0.08
N THR A 101 8.19 -2.51 -0.53
CA THR A 101 8.80 -3.64 0.18
C THR A 101 9.76 -3.20 1.30
N GLN A 102 10.59 -2.17 1.05
CA GLN A 102 11.51 -1.66 2.06
C GLN A 102 10.75 -0.99 3.22
N ILE A 103 9.69 -0.25 2.91
CA ILE A 103 8.84 0.35 3.94
C ILE A 103 8.08 -0.73 4.71
N GLU A 104 7.56 -1.77 4.05
CA GLU A 104 6.92 -2.91 4.71
C GLU A 104 7.85 -3.63 5.69
N ASN A 105 9.13 -3.79 5.34
CA ASN A 105 10.12 -4.38 6.25
C ASN A 105 10.31 -3.52 7.52
N LEU A 106 10.29 -2.20 7.40
CA LEU A 106 10.34 -1.30 8.56
C LEU A 106 9.05 -1.35 9.38
N ILE A 107 7.88 -1.42 8.71
CA ILE A 107 6.60 -1.62 9.38
C ILE A 107 6.61 -2.93 10.20
N GLN A 108 7.14 -4.01 9.66
CA GLN A 108 7.29 -5.27 10.38
C GLN A 108 8.30 -5.18 11.54
N ALA A 109 9.30 -4.32 11.43
CA ALA A 109 10.26 -4.03 12.51
C ALA A 109 9.70 -3.12 13.63
N GLY A 110 8.47 -2.59 13.47
CA GLY A 110 7.79 -1.82 14.52
C GLY A 110 7.42 -0.39 14.18
N TYR A 111 7.77 0.14 13.01
CA TYR A 111 7.40 1.47 12.54
C TYR A 111 5.97 1.46 11.99
N LYS A 112 4.97 1.58 12.88
CA LYS A 112 3.54 1.35 12.54
C LYS A 112 2.79 2.59 12.07
N LYS A 113 3.30 3.77 12.40
CA LYS A 113 2.66 5.05 12.12
C LYS A 113 3.62 5.98 11.39
N LEU A 114 3.07 6.95 10.69
CA LEU A 114 3.87 7.96 9.98
C LEU A 114 4.80 8.73 10.93
N GLU A 115 4.34 8.97 12.17
CA GLU A 115 5.12 9.62 13.23
C GLU A 115 6.35 8.81 13.64
N ASP A 116 6.26 7.48 13.63
CA ASP A 116 7.40 6.60 13.95
C ASP A 116 8.51 6.81 12.92
N PHE A 117 8.17 6.93 11.64
CA PHE A 117 9.12 7.23 10.58
C PHE A 117 9.74 8.63 10.71
N PHE A 118 8.96 9.63 11.12
CA PHE A 118 9.45 10.99 11.30
C PHE A 118 10.33 11.17 12.53
N SER A 119 10.22 10.30 13.52
CA SER A 119 11.00 10.37 14.77
C SER A 119 12.22 9.45 14.73
N ALA A 120 12.30 8.53 13.77
CA ALA A 120 13.37 7.56 13.67
C ALA A 120 14.72 8.22 13.36
N SER A 121 15.76 7.81 14.08
CA SER A 121 17.15 8.15 13.79
C SER A 121 17.76 7.24 12.73
N VAL A 122 18.87 7.68 12.14
CA VAL A 122 19.64 6.87 11.19
C VAL A 122 20.10 5.55 11.82
N ASP A 123 20.58 5.60 13.07
CA ASP A 123 21.09 4.42 13.78
C ASP A 123 19.98 3.40 14.05
N GLU A 124 18.78 3.86 14.43
CA GLU A 124 17.63 2.97 14.66
C GLU A 124 17.23 2.25 13.38
N ILE A 125 17.10 2.96 12.26
CA ILE A 125 16.76 2.35 10.97
C ILE A 125 17.88 1.42 10.48
N ALA A 126 19.16 1.81 10.62
CA ALA A 126 20.30 1.00 10.22
C ALA A 126 20.42 -0.30 11.04
N SER A 127 19.88 -0.33 12.27
CA SER A 127 19.83 -1.55 13.09
C SER A 127 18.84 -2.60 12.60
N VAL A 128 17.88 -2.22 11.75
CA VAL A 128 16.91 -3.14 11.16
C VAL A 128 17.56 -3.97 10.08
N HIS A 129 17.33 -5.29 10.12
CA HIS A 129 17.92 -6.20 9.14
C HIS A 129 17.59 -5.81 7.70
N GLY A 130 18.61 -5.70 6.88
CA GLY A 130 18.49 -5.32 5.46
C GLY A 130 18.72 -3.82 5.18
N PHE A 131 18.96 -3.01 6.21
CA PHE A 131 19.30 -1.58 6.08
C PHE A 131 20.71 -1.31 6.59
N GLY A 132 21.40 -0.39 5.94
CA GLY A 132 22.70 0.12 6.37
C GLY A 132 22.65 1.63 6.55
N GLU A 133 23.70 2.23 7.09
CA GLU A 133 23.78 3.66 7.39
C GLU A 133 23.43 4.56 6.19
N ILE A 134 23.89 4.21 4.98
CA ILE A 134 23.62 5.00 3.77
C ILE A 134 22.14 4.98 3.43
N SER A 135 21.50 3.81 3.41
CA SER A 135 20.07 3.70 3.11
C SER A 135 19.23 4.36 4.20
N ALA A 136 19.57 4.15 5.48
CA ALA A 136 18.90 4.80 6.59
C ALA A 136 18.99 6.34 6.51
N GLY A 137 20.17 6.88 6.16
CA GLY A 137 20.38 8.30 5.93
C GLY A 137 19.48 8.84 4.82
N ASN A 138 19.42 8.14 3.68
CA ASN A 138 18.54 8.51 2.56
C ASN A 138 17.07 8.57 2.97
N LEU A 139 16.61 7.61 3.78
CA LEU A 139 15.22 7.61 4.27
C LEU A 139 14.94 8.80 5.17
N VAL A 140 15.78 9.01 6.19
CA VAL A 140 15.60 10.12 7.15
C VAL A 140 15.61 11.47 6.43
N GLU A 141 16.57 11.68 5.52
CA GLU A 141 16.64 12.92 4.73
C GLU A 141 15.43 13.08 3.80
N GLY A 142 15.02 11.99 3.13
CA GLY A 142 13.87 12.01 2.22
C GLY A 142 12.55 12.28 2.97
N LEU A 143 12.37 11.66 4.12
CA LEU A 143 11.21 11.94 4.98
C LEU A 143 11.20 13.40 5.47
N ALA A 144 12.34 13.93 5.89
CA ALA A 144 12.44 15.32 6.30
C ALA A 144 12.14 16.29 5.15
N GLU A 145 12.59 15.97 3.92
CA GLU A 145 12.31 16.76 2.71
C GLU A 145 10.81 16.85 2.41
N HIS A 146 10.08 15.74 2.61
CA HIS A 146 8.67 15.63 2.24
C HIS A 146 7.68 15.78 3.40
N LYS A 147 8.17 15.95 4.62
CA LYS A 147 7.37 15.96 5.85
C LYS A 147 6.17 16.92 5.79
N GLU A 148 6.42 18.16 5.36
CA GLU A 148 5.38 19.17 5.30
C GLU A 148 4.27 18.77 4.31
N GLU A 149 4.63 18.25 3.15
CA GLU A 149 3.68 17.82 2.13
C GLU A 149 2.90 16.57 2.57
N MET A 150 3.58 15.59 3.17
CA MET A 150 2.95 14.41 3.75
C MET A 150 1.93 14.78 4.82
N LEU A 151 2.32 15.63 5.76
CA LEU A 151 1.43 16.11 6.82
C LEU A 151 0.27 16.92 6.24
N PHE A 152 0.50 17.76 5.23
CA PHE A 152 -0.57 18.51 4.56
C PHE A 152 -1.65 17.58 4.00
N LEU A 153 -1.27 16.53 3.29
CA LEU A 153 -2.19 15.57 2.69
C LEU A 153 -3.04 14.83 3.74
N ILE A 154 -2.44 14.44 4.86
CA ILE A 154 -3.13 13.70 5.92
C ILE A 154 -3.95 14.62 6.83
N SER A 155 -3.38 15.73 7.32
CA SER A 155 -4.03 16.63 8.27
C SER A 155 -5.26 17.34 7.66
N ASN A 156 -5.23 17.61 6.37
CA ASN A 156 -6.38 18.18 5.65
C ASN A 156 -7.38 17.11 5.16
N LYS A 157 -7.19 15.85 5.55
CA LYS A 157 -8.06 14.72 5.15
C LYS A 157 -8.21 14.56 3.63
N ILE A 158 -7.21 14.99 2.87
CA ILE A 158 -7.12 14.76 1.43
C ILE A 158 -6.92 13.27 1.18
N LEU A 159 -5.99 12.69 1.95
CA LEU A 159 -5.75 11.26 2.02
C LEU A 159 -5.87 10.79 3.48
N SER A 160 -6.21 9.53 3.65
CA SER A 160 -6.15 8.82 4.92
C SER A 160 -5.19 7.63 4.78
N LEU A 161 -4.51 7.32 5.86
CA LEU A 161 -3.76 6.08 5.93
C LEU A 161 -4.68 5.01 6.50
N ASP A 162 -4.60 3.80 5.92
CA ASP A 162 -5.20 2.64 6.56
C ASP A 162 -4.62 2.57 7.98
N GLU A 163 -5.48 2.63 8.99
CA GLU A 163 -5.04 2.18 10.29
C GLU A 163 -4.64 0.72 10.09
N GLU A 164 -3.35 0.40 10.17
CA GLU A 164 -2.97 -0.98 10.41
C GLU A 164 -3.59 -1.37 11.76
N THR A 165 -4.85 -1.80 11.73
CA THR A 165 -5.27 -2.81 12.69
C THR A 165 -4.20 -3.86 12.59
N GLU A 166 -3.47 -4.14 13.67
CA GLU A 166 -2.45 -5.20 13.73
C GLU A 166 -2.97 -6.32 12.85
N ALA A 167 -2.25 -6.54 11.71
CA ALA A 167 -2.81 -7.40 10.70
C ALA A 167 -3.22 -8.67 11.42
N ALA A 168 -4.52 -8.95 11.48
CA ALA A 168 -5.15 -9.82 12.50
C ALA A 168 -4.45 -11.19 12.60
N LEU A 169 -3.67 -11.50 11.55
CA LEU A 169 -2.88 -12.72 11.41
C LEU A 169 -1.36 -12.47 11.41
N SER A 170 -0.90 -11.27 11.81
CA SER A 170 0.54 -10.96 11.87
C SER A 170 1.30 -11.98 12.73
N GLY A 171 2.41 -12.49 12.21
CA GLY A 171 3.21 -13.51 12.88
C GLY A 171 2.58 -14.91 12.93
N LYS A 172 1.36 -15.10 12.40
CA LYS A 172 0.69 -16.41 12.37
C LYS A 172 0.85 -17.06 11.01
N SER A 173 0.99 -18.39 11.01
CA SER A 173 1.11 -19.19 9.79
C SER A 173 -0.01 -20.23 9.71
N PHE A 174 -0.53 -20.43 8.50
CA PHE A 174 -1.71 -21.25 8.23
C PHE A 174 -1.41 -22.31 7.18
N CYS A 175 -1.94 -23.50 7.38
CA CYS A 175 -1.97 -24.55 6.37
C CYS A 175 -3.42 -25.01 6.19
N PHE A 176 -3.86 -25.17 4.96
CA PHE A 176 -5.21 -25.60 4.63
C PHE A 176 -5.23 -27.06 4.18
N THR A 177 -6.27 -27.80 4.62
CA THR A 177 -6.52 -29.18 4.16
C THR A 177 -8.02 -29.44 4.04
N GLY A 178 -8.42 -30.30 3.10
CA GLY A 178 -9.83 -30.54 2.80
C GLY A 178 -10.47 -29.38 2.04
N GLU A 179 -11.81 -29.40 1.97
CA GLU A 179 -12.63 -28.38 1.33
C GLU A 179 -13.13 -27.37 2.36
N LEU A 180 -13.20 -26.11 1.95
CA LEU A 180 -13.87 -25.04 2.69
C LEU A 180 -15.29 -24.89 2.14
N TYR A 181 -16.23 -24.47 2.98
CA TYR A 181 -17.65 -24.42 2.61
C TYR A 181 -18.06 -23.11 1.94
N THR A 182 -17.47 -21.99 2.36
CA THR A 182 -17.89 -20.65 1.92
C THR A 182 -16.98 -20.05 0.85
N MET A 183 -15.76 -20.57 0.69
CA MET A 183 -14.77 -20.03 -0.23
C MET A 183 -13.84 -21.10 -0.79
N LYS A 184 -13.14 -20.78 -1.90
CA LYS A 184 -12.06 -21.62 -2.42
C LYS A 184 -10.80 -21.47 -1.55
N ARG A 185 -9.97 -22.51 -1.51
CA ARG A 185 -8.69 -22.48 -0.80
C ARG A 185 -7.81 -21.30 -1.22
N SER A 186 -7.74 -20.98 -2.51
CA SER A 186 -6.97 -19.84 -3.02
C SER A 186 -7.45 -18.50 -2.47
N GLU A 187 -8.74 -18.36 -2.23
CA GLU A 187 -9.35 -17.17 -1.64
C GLU A 187 -9.00 -17.06 -0.15
N ALA A 188 -9.06 -18.19 0.59
CA ALA A 188 -8.63 -18.25 1.98
C ALA A 188 -7.13 -17.93 2.15
N GLU A 189 -6.28 -18.47 1.26
CA GLU A 189 -4.85 -18.17 1.23
C GLU A 189 -4.56 -16.68 0.93
N ALA A 190 -5.35 -16.07 0.04
CA ALA A 190 -5.28 -14.64 -0.24
C ALA A 190 -5.71 -13.80 0.97
N LEU A 191 -6.77 -14.23 1.70
CA LEU A 191 -7.21 -13.58 2.94
C LEU A 191 -6.15 -13.65 4.03
N VAL A 192 -5.45 -14.78 4.19
CA VAL A 192 -4.32 -14.90 5.12
C VAL A 192 -3.26 -13.87 4.80
N LYS A 193 -2.83 -13.78 3.54
CA LYS A 193 -1.80 -12.83 3.09
C LYS A 193 -2.24 -11.39 3.27
N LYS A 194 -3.49 -11.07 2.88
CA LYS A 194 -4.09 -9.74 3.05
C LYS A 194 -4.11 -9.28 4.51
N ASN A 195 -4.27 -10.22 5.44
CA ASN A 195 -4.28 -9.97 6.89
C ASN A 195 -2.90 -10.20 7.55
N GLY A 196 -1.80 -10.16 6.79
CA GLY A 196 -0.42 -10.22 7.29
C GLY A 196 0.03 -11.58 7.80
N GLY A 197 -0.72 -12.65 7.53
CA GLY A 197 -0.35 -14.02 7.87
C GLY A 197 0.46 -14.71 6.77
N MET A 198 1.09 -15.82 7.13
CA MET A 198 1.87 -16.66 6.22
C MET A 198 1.10 -17.93 5.85
N VAL A 199 1.15 -18.32 4.57
CA VAL A 199 0.58 -19.60 4.10
C VAL A 199 1.68 -20.61 3.94
N LYS A 200 1.49 -21.82 4.53
CA LYS A 200 2.39 -22.96 4.36
C LYS A 200 1.68 -24.11 3.65
N SER A 201 2.38 -24.78 2.75
CA SER A 201 1.86 -25.92 1.99
C SER A 201 1.80 -27.20 2.81
N SER A 202 2.57 -27.28 3.89
CA SER A 202 2.70 -28.47 4.74
C SER A 202 2.63 -28.11 6.23
N VAL A 203 2.30 -29.11 7.05
CA VAL A 203 2.32 -29.00 8.51
C VAL A 203 3.76 -29.13 8.99
N VAL A 204 4.28 -28.08 9.61
CA VAL A 204 5.63 -27.96 10.15
C VAL A 204 5.56 -27.45 11.59
N LYS A 205 6.62 -27.65 12.36
CA LYS A 205 6.64 -27.39 13.81
C LYS A 205 6.29 -25.93 14.20
N ASP A 206 6.59 -24.98 13.32
CA ASP A 206 6.31 -23.55 13.50
C ASP A 206 4.99 -23.10 12.80
N LEU A 207 4.10 -24.03 12.45
CA LEU A 207 2.77 -23.73 11.96
C LEU A 207 1.87 -23.28 13.11
N SER A 208 1.17 -22.14 12.95
CA SER A 208 0.27 -21.65 13.98
C SER A 208 -1.09 -22.34 13.98
N PHE A 209 -1.63 -22.62 12.80
CA PHE A 209 -2.96 -23.25 12.66
C PHE A 209 -3.04 -24.15 11.42
N LEU A 210 -3.69 -25.32 11.59
CA LEU A 210 -4.20 -26.12 10.48
C LEU A 210 -5.70 -25.82 10.32
N VAL A 211 -6.11 -25.38 9.14
CA VAL A 211 -7.52 -25.03 8.85
C VAL A 211 -8.17 -26.16 8.05
N THR A 212 -9.28 -26.68 8.59
CA THR A 212 -10.08 -27.73 7.93
C THR A 212 -11.48 -27.81 8.52
N ASN A 213 -12.50 -28.00 7.69
CA ASN A 213 -13.86 -28.28 8.14
C ASN A 213 -14.08 -29.75 8.58
N ASN A 214 -13.10 -30.62 8.33
CA ASN A 214 -13.14 -32.01 8.79
C ASN A 214 -12.02 -32.27 9.81
N ILE A 215 -12.25 -31.81 11.05
CA ILE A 215 -11.29 -31.86 12.15
C ILE A 215 -10.92 -33.33 12.52
N GLU A 216 -11.87 -34.23 12.44
CA GLU A 216 -11.69 -35.64 12.75
C GLU A 216 -11.14 -36.48 11.56
N SER A 217 -10.82 -35.83 10.44
CA SER A 217 -10.31 -36.57 9.28
C SER A 217 -8.98 -37.26 9.59
N GLY A 218 -8.85 -38.52 9.22
CA GLY A 218 -7.61 -39.27 9.34
C GLY A 218 -6.51 -38.84 8.34
N SER A 219 -6.60 -37.63 7.77
CA SER A 219 -5.63 -37.14 6.79
C SER A 219 -4.23 -37.04 7.38
N SER A 220 -3.21 -37.19 6.53
CA SER A 220 -1.82 -37.08 6.95
C SER A 220 -1.49 -35.75 7.61
N LYS A 221 -2.15 -34.66 7.17
CA LYS A 221 -1.98 -33.32 7.75
C LYS A 221 -2.61 -33.24 9.14
N ASN A 222 -3.81 -33.79 9.37
CA ASN A 222 -4.47 -33.81 10.67
C ASN A 222 -3.65 -34.63 11.69
N LYS A 223 -3.19 -35.83 11.30
CA LYS A 223 -2.34 -36.66 12.17
C LYS A 223 -1.08 -35.90 12.57
N LYS A 224 -0.39 -35.31 11.60
CA LYS A 224 0.84 -34.57 11.85
C LYS A 224 0.62 -33.32 12.70
N ALA A 225 -0.50 -32.61 12.55
CA ALA A 225 -0.86 -31.49 13.40
C ALA A 225 -1.07 -31.93 14.85
N GLY A 226 -1.78 -33.06 15.05
CA GLY A 226 -1.96 -33.65 16.38
C GLY A 226 -0.64 -34.07 17.03
N GLU A 227 0.27 -34.73 16.27
CA GLU A 227 1.61 -35.13 16.75
C GLU A 227 2.48 -33.93 17.18
N LEU A 228 2.34 -32.77 16.48
CA LEU A 228 3.10 -31.56 16.75
C LEU A 228 2.39 -30.61 17.73
N GLY A 229 1.20 -30.95 18.20
CA GLY A 229 0.42 -30.11 19.10
C GLY A 229 -0.10 -28.81 18.45
N ILE A 230 -0.25 -28.80 17.11
CA ILE A 230 -0.70 -27.64 16.35
C ILE A 230 -2.23 -27.54 16.40
N PRO A 231 -2.80 -26.39 16.80
CA PRO A 231 -4.24 -26.18 16.80
C PRO A 231 -4.86 -26.42 15.42
N ILE A 232 -5.94 -27.23 15.41
CA ILE A 232 -6.75 -27.45 14.21
C ILE A 232 -8.04 -26.62 14.39
N ILE A 233 -8.32 -25.74 13.44
CA ILE A 233 -9.49 -24.87 13.46
C ILE A 233 -10.34 -25.08 12.22
N ASP A 234 -11.65 -24.81 12.34
CA ASP A 234 -12.56 -24.81 11.19
C ASP A 234 -12.57 -23.47 10.44
N GLU A 235 -13.28 -23.43 9.33
CA GLU A 235 -13.39 -22.23 8.49
C GLU A 235 -14.03 -21.04 9.24
N LYS A 236 -15.04 -21.32 10.10
CA LYS A 236 -15.70 -20.30 10.89
C LYS A 236 -14.75 -19.67 11.91
N GLN A 237 -13.96 -20.50 12.60
CA GLN A 237 -12.95 -20.03 13.54
C GLN A 237 -11.84 -19.25 12.81
N PHE A 238 -11.44 -19.67 11.60
CA PHE A 238 -10.50 -18.94 10.76
C PHE A 238 -11.07 -17.56 10.39
N LEU A 239 -12.31 -17.48 9.93
CA LEU A 239 -12.97 -16.22 9.58
C LEU A 239 -13.10 -15.27 10.79
N ALA A 240 -13.41 -15.82 11.96
CA ALA A 240 -13.47 -15.03 13.21
C ALA A 240 -12.10 -14.40 13.57
N LEU A 241 -10.97 -15.06 13.24
CA LEU A 241 -9.62 -14.50 13.46
C LEU A 241 -9.35 -13.25 12.61
N ILE A 242 -10.06 -13.05 11.52
CA ILE A 242 -9.92 -11.91 10.60
C ILE A 242 -11.08 -10.92 10.68
N GLY A 243 -11.95 -11.07 11.68
CA GLY A 243 -13.09 -10.17 11.89
C GLY A 243 -14.22 -10.30 10.84
N HIS A 244 -14.28 -11.41 10.10
CA HIS A 244 -15.38 -11.76 9.21
C HIS A 244 -16.37 -12.65 9.97
N GLU A 245 -17.53 -12.07 10.37
CA GLU A 245 -18.67 -12.83 10.86
C GLU A 245 -19.58 -13.31 9.71
#